data_be3ac136775205a7b81deda853530f82
#
_entry.id   be3ac136775205a7b81deda853530f82
#
_cell.length_a   1.000
_cell.length_b   1.000
_cell.length_c   1.000
_cell.angle_alpha   90.00
_cell.angle_beta   90.00
_cell.angle_gamma   90.00
#
_symmetry.space_group_name_H-M   'P 1'
#
loop_
_entity.id
_entity.type
_entity.pdbx_description
1 polymer ?
#
loop_
_entity_poly.entity_id
_entity_poly.type
_entity_poly.pdbx_seq_one_letter_code
_entity_poly.pdbx_strand_id
1 'polypeptide(L)'
;MYVSAVNRRVVLASIAALALPLAANAGLPEGLSVVADDGSVTVTRYEAGRAGKSPAVLVLHGARGVELKPGAYERYANALTASGIDTFLVRYFTPVDYQALDPNKSTRESRDAYATGRFEGWTRRSSSLVTEIVERSDNSNRIGLLGFSLGGYVAADTAAQDQRITAIAVMYGGMPDAMVAEVKHMPPLIELHGEADHNVPLAKGEELVRIAKAVGAQAEQVTYPGREHGFDFSDTDPMTADAVGRVVRFFEANLLAM
;
A
#
# COMPACT_ATOMS: atom_id res chain seq x y z
N MET A 1 -45.74 -38.05 39.41
CA MET A 1 -44.49 -37.27 39.25
C MET A 1 -44.29 -37.03 37.77
N TYR A 2 -44.57 -35.82 37.32
CA TYR A 2 -44.39 -35.41 35.92
C TYR A 2 -42.96 -34.90 35.76
N VAL A 3 -42.21 -35.46 34.83
CA VAL A 3 -40.93 -34.90 34.39
C VAL A 3 -41.13 -34.23 33.04
N SER A 4 -40.99 -32.91 33.06
CA SER A 4 -41.12 -32.03 31.91
C SER A 4 -39.92 -32.14 30.97
N ALA A 5 -40.17 -32.42 29.70
CA ALA A 5 -39.15 -32.43 28.65
C ALA A 5 -38.85 -31.00 28.19
N VAL A 6 -37.58 -30.57 28.34
CA VAL A 6 -37.08 -29.30 27.88
C VAL A 6 -36.70 -29.43 26.38
N ASN A 7 -37.48 -28.77 25.54
CA ASN A 7 -37.24 -28.67 24.08
C ASN A 7 -36.09 -27.68 23.80
N ARG A 8 -34.92 -28.18 23.48
CA ARG A 8 -33.81 -27.35 22.96
C ARG A 8 -34.01 -27.10 21.46
N ARG A 9 -34.51 -25.95 21.10
CA ARG A 9 -34.45 -25.46 19.70
C ARG A 9 -33.05 -25.06 19.39
N VAL A 10 -32.39 -25.81 18.51
CA VAL A 10 -31.13 -25.45 17.85
C VAL A 10 -31.46 -24.41 16.79
N VAL A 11 -31.05 -23.17 17.01
CA VAL A 11 -31.11 -22.12 16.00
C VAL A 11 -29.88 -22.28 15.12
N LEU A 12 -30.05 -22.85 13.92
CA LEU A 12 -29.05 -22.85 12.88
C LEU A 12 -28.98 -21.44 12.28
N ALA A 13 -27.97 -20.67 12.68
CA ALA A 13 -27.63 -19.43 12.02
C ALA A 13 -27.02 -19.76 10.64
N SER A 14 -27.78 -19.51 9.59
CA SER A 14 -27.29 -19.59 8.19
C SER A 14 -26.27 -18.47 7.98
N ILE A 15 -25.00 -18.82 7.87
CA ILE A 15 -23.96 -17.93 7.38
C ILE A 15 -24.19 -17.81 5.87
N ALA A 16 -24.84 -16.73 5.44
CA ALA A 16 -24.87 -16.34 4.06
C ALA A 16 -23.47 -15.94 3.63
N ALA A 17 -22.77 -16.81 2.91
CA ALA A 17 -21.57 -16.43 2.18
C ALA A 17 -21.97 -15.39 1.14
N LEU A 18 -21.64 -14.11 1.36
CA LEU A 18 -21.67 -13.10 0.31
C LEU A 18 -20.66 -13.53 -0.76
N ALA A 19 -21.16 -14.12 -1.83
CA ALA A 19 -20.41 -14.27 -3.06
C ALA A 19 -20.17 -12.85 -3.60
N LEU A 20 -18.93 -12.39 -3.52
CA LEU A 20 -18.48 -11.19 -4.23
C LEU A 20 -18.77 -11.44 -5.73
N PRO A 21 -19.40 -10.49 -6.44
CA PRO A 21 -19.55 -10.64 -7.88
C PRO A 21 -18.17 -10.76 -8.51
N LEU A 22 -17.93 -11.82 -9.30
CA LEU A 22 -16.78 -11.87 -10.17
C LEU A 22 -16.79 -10.60 -11.02
N ALA A 23 -15.77 -9.76 -10.87
CA ALA A 23 -15.57 -8.60 -11.71
C ALA A 23 -15.44 -9.07 -13.17
N ALA A 24 -16.49 -8.84 -13.95
CA ALA A 24 -16.44 -9.06 -15.38
C ALA A 24 -15.49 -8.01 -15.98
N ASN A 25 -14.45 -8.47 -16.66
CA ASN A 25 -13.51 -7.70 -17.48
C ASN A 25 -12.44 -6.85 -16.76
N ALA A 26 -11.68 -7.40 -15.82
CA ALA A 26 -10.35 -6.87 -15.57
C ALA A 26 -9.51 -7.08 -16.86
N GLY A 27 -9.05 -5.99 -17.48
CA GLY A 27 -8.13 -6.04 -18.61
C GLY A 27 -6.82 -6.72 -18.21
N LEU A 28 -6.07 -7.26 -19.17
CA LEU A 28 -4.72 -7.76 -18.91
C LEU A 28 -3.84 -6.58 -18.42
N PRO A 29 -2.88 -6.83 -17.49
CA PRO A 29 -1.98 -5.79 -17.04
C PRO A 29 -1.26 -5.12 -18.20
N GLU A 30 -1.30 -3.79 -18.26
CA GLU A 30 -0.66 -2.98 -19.29
C GLU A 30 0.64 -2.38 -18.76
N GLY A 31 1.74 -2.56 -19.48
CA GLY A 31 3.01 -1.92 -19.20
C GLY A 31 3.02 -0.48 -19.73
N LEU A 32 3.18 0.48 -18.85
CA LEU A 32 3.33 1.90 -19.15
C LEU A 32 4.75 2.36 -18.81
N SER A 33 5.30 3.28 -19.60
CA SER A 33 6.55 3.97 -19.25
C SER A 33 6.24 5.44 -19.04
N VAL A 34 6.58 5.93 -17.86
CA VAL A 34 6.41 7.34 -17.48
C VAL A 34 7.79 7.99 -17.40
N VAL A 35 7.95 9.15 -18.02
CA VAL A 35 9.19 9.92 -17.95
C VAL A 35 9.20 10.72 -16.65
N ALA A 36 10.18 10.46 -15.80
CA ALA A 36 10.48 11.27 -14.62
C ALA A 36 11.79 12.05 -14.87
N ASP A 37 12.06 13.08 -14.06
CA ASP A 37 13.18 14.02 -14.25
C ASP A 37 14.55 13.34 -14.41
N ASP A 38 14.75 12.17 -13.80
CA ASP A 38 16.01 11.42 -13.78
C ASP A 38 15.92 10.04 -14.49
N GLY A 39 14.98 9.87 -15.38
CA GLY A 39 14.81 8.67 -16.23
C GLY A 39 13.41 8.06 -16.19
N SER A 40 13.16 7.11 -17.08
CA SER A 40 11.86 6.45 -17.20
C SER A 40 11.55 5.57 -15.99
N VAL A 41 10.30 5.60 -15.56
CA VAL A 41 9.72 4.70 -14.56
C VAL A 41 8.82 3.71 -15.26
N THR A 42 9.02 2.41 -15.02
CA THR A 42 8.11 1.38 -15.53
C THR A 42 6.95 1.19 -14.58
N VAL A 43 5.75 1.23 -15.11
CA VAL A 43 4.51 1.06 -14.36
C VAL A 43 3.69 -0.05 -15.01
N THR A 44 3.14 -0.95 -14.21
CA THR A 44 2.17 -1.93 -14.68
C THR A 44 0.79 -1.50 -14.19
N ARG A 45 -0.12 -1.19 -15.12
CA ARG A 45 -1.51 -0.84 -14.81
C ARG A 45 -2.37 -2.10 -14.75
N TYR A 46 -3.19 -2.18 -13.73
CA TYR A 46 -4.28 -3.13 -13.56
C TYR A 46 -5.59 -2.33 -13.61
N GLU A 47 -6.34 -2.49 -14.68
CA GLU A 47 -7.55 -1.70 -14.94
C GLU A 47 -8.78 -2.34 -14.29
N ALA A 48 -9.52 -1.54 -13.52
CA ALA A 48 -10.70 -2.01 -12.79
C ALA A 48 -11.93 -2.27 -13.66
N GLY A 49 -11.91 -1.83 -14.91
CA GLY A 49 -13.02 -2.06 -15.86
C GLY A 49 -14.35 -1.39 -15.49
N ARG A 50 -14.31 -0.33 -14.66
CA ARG A 50 -15.51 0.43 -14.30
C ARG A 50 -16.00 1.29 -15.46
N ALA A 51 -17.33 1.46 -15.56
CA ALA A 51 -17.90 2.50 -16.39
C ALA A 51 -17.61 3.88 -15.77
N GLY A 52 -17.02 4.79 -16.54
CA GLY A 52 -16.69 6.15 -16.12
C GLY A 52 -15.31 6.26 -15.49
N LYS A 53 -15.12 7.28 -14.64
CA LYS A 53 -13.83 7.56 -14.02
C LYS A 53 -13.56 6.66 -12.81
N SER A 54 -12.37 6.07 -12.77
CA SER A 54 -11.91 5.22 -11.66
C SER A 54 -10.98 5.98 -10.72
N PRO A 55 -11.03 5.74 -9.40
CA PRO A 55 -9.93 6.12 -8.52
C PRO A 55 -8.70 5.27 -8.81
N ALA A 56 -7.54 5.72 -8.35
CA ALA A 56 -6.28 5.03 -8.59
C ALA A 56 -5.48 4.81 -7.30
N VAL A 57 -4.78 3.67 -7.21
CA VAL A 57 -3.78 3.41 -6.17
C VAL A 57 -2.43 3.12 -6.83
N LEU A 58 -1.39 3.87 -6.42
CA LEU A 58 -0.01 3.57 -6.78
C LEU A 58 0.58 2.65 -5.71
N VAL A 59 1.16 1.53 -6.14
CA VAL A 59 1.81 0.55 -5.28
C VAL A 59 3.33 0.73 -5.39
N LEU A 60 3.97 1.11 -4.28
CA LEU A 60 5.40 1.38 -4.17
C LEU A 60 6.10 0.23 -3.46
N HIS A 61 7.05 -0.40 -4.14
CA HIS A 61 7.76 -1.58 -3.64
C HIS A 61 8.80 -1.25 -2.56
N GLY A 62 9.20 -2.27 -1.79
CA GLY A 62 10.29 -2.18 -0.81
C GLY A 62 11.69 -2.12 -1.47
N ALA A 63 12.73 -2.05 -0.65
CA ALA A 63 14.14 -1.88 -1.06
C ALA A 63 14.68 -2.97 -1.99
N ARG A 64 13.98 -4.10 -2.14
CA ARG A 64 14.39 -5.22 -3.01
C ARG A 64 13.72 -5.21 -4.39
N GLY A 65 12.92 -4.18 -4.70
CA GLY A 65 12.16 -4.12 -5.94
C GLY A 65 10.94 -5.04 -5.96
N VAL A 66 10.19 -4.99 -7.07
CA VAL A 66 9.04 -5.87 -7.31
C VAL A 66 9.50 -7.31 -7.58
N GLU A 67 10.66 -7.46 -8.20
CA GLU A 67 11.18 -8.72 -8.75
C GLU A 67 11.50 -9.77 -7.68
N LEU A 68 11.70 -9.35 -6.42
CA LEU A 68 11.93 -10.28 -5.30
C LEU A 68 10.71 -11.18 -5.05
N LYS A 69 9.51 -10.61 -5.08
CA LYS A 69 8.23 -11.28 -4.79
C LYS A 69 7.10 -10.66 -5.62
N PRO A 70 7.11 -10.76 -6.95
CA PRO A 70 6.12 -10.10 -7.81
C PRO A 70 4.70 -10.50 -7.46
N GLY A 71 4.42 -11.77 -7.21
CA GLY A 71 3.09 -12.28 -6.85
C GLY A 71 2.52 -11.69 -5.56
N ALA A 72 3.37 -11.24 -4.63
CA ALA A 72 2.90 -10.57 -3.42
C ALA A 72 2.31 -9.18 -3.75
N TYR A 73 3.01 -8.38 -4.55
CA TYR A 73 2.50 -7.07 -5.01
C TYR A 73 1.28 -7.21 -5.92
N GLU A 74 1.31 -8.19 -6.84
CA GLU A 74 0.20 -8.50 -7.74
C GLU A 74 -1.07 -8.92 -6.99
N ARG A 75 -0.95 -9.57 -5.83
CA ARG A 75 -2.08 -9.92 -4.96
C ARG A 75 -2.84 -8.68 -4.50
N TYR A 76 -2.12 -7.65 -4.03
CA TYR A 76 -2.73 -6.37 -3.67
C TYR A 76 -3.31 -5.66 -4.89
N ALA A 77 -2.56 -5.60 -6.00
CA ALA A 77 -3.02 -4.97 -7.23
C ALA A 77 -4.32 -5.61 -7.72
N ASN A 78 -4.37 -6.94 -7.80
CA ASN A 78 -5.56 -7.66 -8.24
C ASN A 78 -6.75 -7.47 -7.28
N ALA A 79 -6.52 -7.46 -5.96
CA ALA A 79 -7.58 -7.27 -4.97
C ALA A 79 -8.17 -5.86 -5.05
N LEU A 80 -7.34 -4.82 -5.17
CA LEU A 80 -7.79 -3.43 -5.35
C LEU A 80 -8.53 -3.25 -6.68
N THR A 81 -8.01 -3.84 -7.75
CA THR A 81 -8.64 -3.79 -9.07
C THR A 81 -10.00 -4.47 -9.07
N ALA A 82 -10.12 -5.61 -8.40
CA ALA A 82 -11.40 -6.31 -8.23
C ALA A 82 -12.42 -5.50 -7.42
N SER A 83 -11.99 -4.58 -6.55
CA SER A 83 -12.88 -3.67 -5.83
C SER A 83 -13.26 -2.41 -6.62
N GLY A 84 -12.76 -2.25 -7.84
CA GLY A 84 -13.10 -1.12 -8.71
C GLY A 84 -12.13 0.07 -8.63
N ILE A 85 -10.89 -0.17 -8.22
CA ILE A 85 -9.83 0.82 -8.11
C ILE A 85 -8.73 0.47 -9.13
N ASP A 86 -8.42 1.37 -10.05
CA ASP A 86 -7.29 1.19 -10.96
C ASP A 86 -6.00 1.13 -10.14
N THR A 87 -5.15 0.14 -10.40
CA THR A 87 -3.95 -0.05 -9.62
C THR A 87 -2.71 0.05 -10.50
N PHE A 88 -1.72 0.79 -10.04
CA PHE A 88 -0.48 1.05 -10.74
C PHE A 88 0.69 0.52 -9.92
N LEU A 89 1.24 -0.63 -10.31
CA LEU A 89 2.44 -1.20 -9.70
C LEU A 89 3.67 -0.50 -10.26
N VAL A 90 4.34 0.30 -9.43
CA VAL A 90 5.37 1.25 -9.82
C VAL A 90 6.76 0.68 -9.54
N ARG A 91 7.59 0.59 -10.58
CA ARG A 91 9.03 0.29 -10.47
C ARG A 91 9.81 1.60 -10.44
N TYR A 92 9.79 2.28 -9.29
CA TYR A 92 10.38 3.61 -9.16
C TYR A 92 11.92 3.63 -9.05
N PHE A 93 12.56 2.47 -8.97
CA PHE A 93 14.02 2.36 -8.99
C PHE A 93 14.60 2.43 -10.41
N THR A 94 15.75 3.09 -10.52
CA THR A 94 16.61 2.99 -11.70
C THR A 94 17.49 1.73 -11.63
N PRO A 95 18.13 1.34 -12.73
CA PRO A 95 19.17 0.30 -12.70
C PRO A 95 20.30 0.59 -11.69
N VAL A 96 20.63 1.86 -11.45
CA VAL A 96 21.63 2.27 -10.46
C VAL A 96 21.13 2.03 -9.04
N ASP A 97 19.85 2.34 -8.75
CA ASP A 97 19.22 2.07 -7.45
C ASP A 97 19.27 0.56 -7.13
N TYR A 98 18.92 -0.30 -8.09
CA TYR A 98 18.99 -1.75 -7.94
C TYR A 98 20.41 -2.26 -7.62
N GLN A 99 21.43 -1.68 -8.28
CA GLN A 99 22.82 -2.07 -8.02
C GLN A 99 23.30 -1.62 -6.64
N ALA A 100 23.00 -0.39 -6.26
CA ALA A 100 23.44 0.18 -4.98
C ALA A 100 22.75 -0.48 -3.78
N LEU A 101 21.49 -0.90 -3.95
CA LEU A 101 20.68 -1.53 -2.89
C LEU A 101 20.78 -3.06 -2.87
N ASP A 102 21.58 -3.68 -3.75
CA ASP A 102 21.79 -5.14 -3.77
C ASP A 102 22.60 -5.58 -2.55
N PRO A 103 22.02 -6.37 -1.61
CA PRO A 103 22.73 -6.79 -0.40
C PRO A 103 23.88 -7.77 -0.67
N ASN A 104 23.96 -8.34 -1.88
CA ASN A 104 25.09 -9.19 -2.28
C ASN A 104 26.29 -8.35 -2.76
N LYS A 105 26.11 -7.04 -2.99
CA LYS A 105 27.14 -6.14 -3.55
C LYS A 105 27.47 -4.96 -2.62
N SER A 106 26.69 -4.77 -1.54
CA SER A 106 26.80 -3.59 -0.68
C SER A 106 26.57 -3.95 0.78
N THR A 107 27.20 -3.19 1.69
CA THR A 107 26.95 -3.30 3.14
C THR A 107 25.62 -2.62 3.51
N ARG A 108 25.11 -2.89 4.73
CA ARG A 108 23.91 -2.21 5.22
C ARG A 108 24.12 -0.69 5.28
N GLU A 109 25.26 -0.26 5.83
CA GLU A 109 25.61 1.15 5.98
C GLU A 109 25.66 1.89 4.63
N SER A 110 26.23 1.24 3.60
CA SER A 110 26.29 1.84 2.26
C SER A 110 24.92 1.92 1.61
N ARG A 111 24.04 0.94 1.84
CA ARG A 111 22.64 0.99 1.35
C ARG A 111 21.84 2.08 2.05
N ASP A 112 21.99 2.22 3.37
CA ASP A 112 21.28 3.24 4.15
C ASP A 112 21.74 4.64 3.73
N ALA A 113 23.05 4.86 3.54
CA ALA A 113 23.60 6.11 3.04
C ALA A 113 23.12 6.44 1.62
N TYR A 114 23.10 5.44 0.74
CA TYR A 114 22.59 5.59 -0.62
C TYR A 114 21.10 5.95 -0.61
N ALA A 115 20.28 5.21 0.14
CA ALA A 115 18.85 5.45 0.25
C ALA A 115 18.56 6.86 0.77
N THR A 116 19.30 7.32 1.79
CA THR A 116 19.18 8.68 2.31
C THR A 116 19.43 9.73 1.22
N GLY A 117 20.48 9.58 0.42
CA GLY A 117 20.82 10.52 -0.66
C GLY A 117 19.85 10.46 -1.87
N ARG A 118 19.14 9.33 -2.05
CA ARG A 118 18.21 9.14 -3.17
C ARG A 118 16.76 9.43 -2.83
N PHE A 119 16.44 9.52 -1.54
CA PHE A 119 15.08 9.51 -1.03
C PHE A 119 14.20 10.59 -1.66
N GLU A 120 14.66 11.83 -1.69
CA GLU A 120 13.97 12.96 -2.34
C GLU A 120 13.68 12.70 -3.83
N GLY A 121 14.62 12.05 -4.54
CA GLY A 121 14.42 11.67 -5.94
C GLY A 121 13.28 10.66 -6.13
N TRP A 122 13.15 9.69 -5.22
CA TRP A 122 12.05 8.72 -5.26
C TRP A 122 10.70 9.36 -4.92
N THR A 123 10.67 10.28 -3.96
CA THR A 123 9.48 11.06 -3.62
C THR A 123 9.02 11.91 -4.80
N ARG A 124 9.93 12.64 -5.46
CA ARG A 124 9.61 13.42 -6.67
C ARG A 124 9.08 12.54 -7.81
N ARG A 125 9.66 11.36 -8.03
CA ARG A 125 9.15 10.40 -9.02
C ARG A 125 7.72 9.97 -8.72
N SER A 126 7.42 9.69 -7.46
CA SER A 126 6.06 9.32 -7.04
C SER A 126 5.07 10.46 -7.31
N SER A 127 5.41 11.71 -6.98
CA SER A 127 4.60 12.90 -7.28
C SER A 127 4.42 13.14 -8.79
N SER A 128 5.45 12.90 -9.60
CA SER A 128 5.35 13.00 -11.06
C SER A 128 4.35 11.98 -11.62
N LEU A 129 4.39 10.73 -11.11
CA LEU A 129 3.42 9.71 -11.49
C LEU A 129 1.99 10.07 -11.08
N VAL A 130 1.81 10.69 -9.92
CA VAL A 130 0.50 11.22 -9.51
C VAL A 130 0.00 12.24 -10.51
N THR A 131 0.85 13.13 -11.01
CA THR A 131 0.50 14.11 -12.06
C THR A 131 0.01 13.41 -13.33
N GLU A 132 0.77 12.47 -13.85
CA GLU A 132 0.40 11.70 -15.04
C GLU A 132 -0.94 10.96 -14.89
N ILE A 133 -1.20 10.42 -13.69
CA ILE A 133 -2.46 9.69 -13.43
C ILE A 133 -3.64 10.64 -13.31
N VAL A 134 -3.48 11.77 -12.61
CA VAL A 134 -4.54 12.78 -12.45
C VAL A 134 -4.94 13.39 -13.80
N GLU A 135 -3.99 13.56 -14.71
CA GLU A 135 -4.24 14.12 -16.05
C GLU A 135 -4.95 13.13 -17.00
N ARG A 136 -5.03 11.85 -16.64
CA ARG A 136 -5.77 10.87 -17.44
C ARG A 136 -7.27 11.17 -17.41
N SER A 137 -7.90 11.10 -18.57
CA SER A 137 -9.34 11.35 -18.73
C SER A 137 -10.24 10.34 -18.01
N ASP A 138 -9.71 9.14 -17.73
CA ASP A 138 -10.39 8.03 -17.06
C ASP A 138 -10.18 8.02 -15.52
N ASN A 139 -9.42 8.97 -14.95
CA ASN A 139 -9.19 9.08 -13.51
C ASN A 139 -10.21 10.02 -12.83
N SER A 140 -10.62 9.66 -11.60
CA SER A 140 -11.59 10.41 -10.80
C SER A 140 -10.96 11.51 -9.92
N ASN A 141 -9.65 11.74 -10.02
CA ASN A 141 -8.85 12.60 -9.14
C ASN A 141 -8.83 12.13 -7.67
N ARG A 142 -9.13 10.85 -7.40
CA ARG A 142 -8.98 10.22 -6.10
C ARG A 142 -7.80 9.26 -6.16
N ILE A 143 -6.70 9.64 -5.53
CA ILE A 143 -5.42 8.93 -5.62
C ILE A 143 -5.03 8.39 -4.24
N GLY A 144 -4.77 7.09 -4.17
CA GLY A 144 -4.18 6.44 -3.01
C GLY A 144 -2.72 6.04 -3.25
N LEU A 145 -1.95 5.94 -2.16
CA LEU A 145 -0.63 5.32 -2.18
C LEU A 145 -0.63 4.09 -1.27
N LEU A 146 -0.10 2.98 -1.76
CA LEU A 146 0.20 1.77 -0.98
C LEU A 146 1.70 1.54 -1.02
N GLY A 147 2.38 1.70 0.11
CA GLY A 147 3.83 1.55 0.18
C GLY A 147 4.28 0.42 1.09
N PHE A 148 5.30 -0.33 0.67
CA PHE A 148 5.86 -1.45 1.41
C PHE A 148 7.27 -1.14 1.88
N SER A 149 7.58 -1.25 3.19
CA SER A 149 8.93 -1.04 3.72
C SER A 149 9.50 0.32 3.27
N LEU A 150 10.61 0.35 2.55
CA LEU A 150 11.15 1.59 1.95
C LEU A 150 10.09 2.33 1.11
N GLY A 151 9.28 1.62 0.32
CA GLY A 151 8.15 2.22 -0.41
C GLY A 151 7.09 2.82 0.51
N GLY A 152 6.96 2.31 1.74
CA GLY A 152 6.10 2.90 2.78
C GLY A 152 6.60 4.27 3.25
N TYR A 153 7.91 4.42 3.43
CA TYR A 153 8.52 5.72 3.73
C TYR A 153 8.38 6.71 2.57
N VAL A 154 8.60 6.24 1.32
CA VAL A 154 8.40 7.07 0.12
C VAL A 154 6.93 7.50 0.00
N ALA A 155 5.99 6.59 0.24
CA ALA A 155 4.57 6.90 0.21
C ALA A 155 4.17 7.94 1.27
N ALA A 156 4.68 7.78 2.50
CA ALA A 156 4.40 8.70 3.61
C ALA A 156 4.93 10.11 3.32
N ASP A 157 6.17 10.22 2.84
CA ASP A 157 6.78 11.50 2.48
C ASP A 157 6.07 12.15 1.27
N THR A 158 5.77 11.35 0.23
CA THR A 158 4.98 11.85 -0.91
C THR A 158 3.62 12.40 -0.47
N ALA A 159 2.91 11.69 0.41
CA ALA A 159 1.59 12.10 0.88
C ALA A 159 1.63 13.34 1.78
N ALA A 160 2.72 13.56 2.52
CA ALA A 160 2.91 14.76 3.32
C ALA A 160 3.16 16.01 2.46
N GLN A 161 3.73 15.86 1.26
CA GLN A 161 4.08 16.95 0.35
C GLN A 161 3.06 17.18 -0.77
N ASP A 162 2.27 16.17 -1.14
CA ASP A 162 1.34 16.22 -2.28
C ASP A 162 -0.12 16.08 -1.83
N GLN A 163 -0.81 17.20 -1.75
CA GLN A 163 -2.21 17.28 -1.30
C GLN A 163 -3.23 16.61 -2.25
N ARG A 164 -2.80 16.15 -3.42
CA ARG A 164 -3.65 15.37 -4.33
C ARG A 164 -3.85 13.94 -3.85
N ILE A 165 -3.02 13.47 -2.90
CA ILE A 165 -3.16 12.15 -2.30
C ILE A 165 -4.35 12.15 -1.34
N THR A 166 -5.32 11.27 -1.61
CA THR A 166 -6.58 11.17 -0.88
C THR A 166 -6.51 10.18 0.28
N ALA A 167 -5.68 9.15 0.20
CA ALA A 167 -5.51 8.12 1.23
C ALA A 167 -4.16 7.42 1.10
N ILE A 168 -3.61 6.92 2.21
CA ILE A 168 -2.34 6.20 2.23
C ILE A 168 -2.41 4.95 3.10
N ALA A 169 -1.95 3.82 2.56
CA ALA A 169 -1.71 2.60 3.31
C ALA A 169 -0.20 2.31 3.35
N VAL A 170 0.33 2.05 4.53
CA VAL A 170 1.75 1.76 4.75
C VAL A 170 1.87 0.36 5.34
N MET A 171 2.67 -0.48 4.70
CA MET A 171 3.01 -1.81 5.17
C MET A 171 4.41 -1.75 5.80
N TYR A 172 4.49 -1.93 7.12
CA TYR A 172 5.74 -1.96 7.90
C TYR A 172 6.76 -0.90 7.47
N GLY A 173 6.31 0.37 7.45
CA GLY A 173 7.11 1.53 7.09
C GLY A 173 7.14 2.59 8.18
N GLY A 174 7.35 3.85 7.78
CA GLY A 174 7.41 5.00 8.69
C GLY A 174 7.49 6.33 7.95
N MET A 175 7.81 7.39 8.67
CA MET A 175 8.19 8.69 8.13
C MET A 175 9.73 8.84 8.23
N PRO A 176 10.41 9.36 7.20
CA PRO A 176 11.84 9.66 7.32
C PRO A 176 12.10 10.66 8.44
N ASP A 177 13.08 10.40 9.30
CA ASP A 177 13.35 11.23 10.48
C ASP A 177 13.59 12.71 10.13
N ALA A 178 14.24 12.97 9.01
CA ALA A 178 14.50 14.32 8.52
C ALA A 178 13.22 15.08 8.12
N MET A 179 12.13 14.38 7.81
CA MET A 179 10.88 14.97 7.33
C MET A 179 9.85 15.18 8.44
N VAL A 180 10.02 14.53 9.59
CA VAL A 180 9.05 14.55 10.70
C VAL A 180 8.60 15.96 11.09
N ALA A 181 9.56 16.90 11.22
CA ALA A 181 9.30 18.28 11.63
C ALA A 181 8.60 19.11 10.53
N GLU A 182 8.68 18.68 9.28
CA GLU A 182 8.16 19.40 8.12
C GLU A 182 6.72 19.00 7.79
N VAL A 183 6.20 17.89 8.35
CA VAL A 183 4.85 17.41 8.08
C VAL A 183 3.82 18.42 8.58
N LYS A 184 3.03 18.98 7.66
CA LYS A 184 1.93 19.92 7.95
C LYS A 184 0.56 19.35 7.55
N HIS A 185 0.56 18.29 6.76
CA HIS A 185 -0.62 17.63 6.23
C HIS A 185 -0.38 16.14 6.10
N MET A 186 -1.41 15.35 6.34
CA MET A 186 -1.48 13.93 5.96
C MET A 186 -2.92 13.60 5.56
N PRO A 187 -3.13 12.79 4.53
CA PRO A 187 -4.44 12.22 4.25
C PRO A 187 -4.79 11.13 5.28
N PRO A 188 -6.01 10.58 5.26
CA PRO A 188 -6.34 9.35 5.99
C PRO A 188 -5.29 8.27 5.78
N LEU A 189 -4.88 7.61 6.88
CA LEU A 189 -3.76 6.67 6.89
C LEU A 189 -4.12 5.38 7.64
N ILE A 190 -3.77 4.25 7.04
CA ILE A 190 -3.67 2.96 7.73
C ILE A 190 -2.23 2.44 7.67
N GLU A 191 -1.70 2.02 8.82
CA GLU A 191 -0.38 1.39 8.95
C GLU A 191 -0.56 -0.04 9.44
N LEU A 192 0.07 -1.00 8.75
CA LEU A 192 0.00 -2.43 9.07
C LEU A 192 1.41 -2.95 9.37
N HIS A 193 1.64 -3.53 10.56
CA HIS A 193 2.99 -3.90 11.02
C HIS A 193 3.02 -5.24 11.73
N GLY A 194 4.09 -5.98 11.49
CA GLY A 194 4.40 -7.17 12.30
C GLY A 194 5.02 -6.78 13.64
N GLU A 195 4.53 -7.33 14.74
CA GLU A 195 5.04 -7.03 16.10
C GLU A 195 6.51 -7.45 16.28
N ALA A 196 6.93 -8.53 15.61
CA ALA A 196 8.29 -9.05 15.68
C ALA A 196 9.20 -8.54 14.53
N ASP A 197 8.86 -7.42 13.91
CA ASP A 197 9.66 -6.85 12.83
C ASP A 197 11.03 -6.34 13.32
N HIS A 198 12.10 -7.01 12.88
CA HIS A 198 13.49 -6.66 13.20
C HIS A 198 14.16 -5.80 12.12
N ASN A 199 13.54 -5.59 10.96
CA ASN A 199 14.07 -4.76 9.88
C ASN A 199 13.65 -3.30 10.03
N VAL A 200 12.34 -3.08 10.22
CA VAL A 200 11.74 -1.79 10.55
C VAL A 200 11.04 -1.96 11.89
N PRO A 201 11.56 -1.38 12.98
CA PRO A 201 10.92 -1.50 14.29
C PRO A 201 9.47 -1.00 14.28
N LEU A 202 8.56 -1.71 14.97
CA LEU A 202 7.14 -1.34 15.12
C LEU A 202 6.96 0.13 15.51
N ALA A 203 7.87 0.66 16.35
CA ALA A 203 7.87 2.06 16.78
C ALA A 203 7.89 3.08 15.62
N LYS A 204 8.40 2.72 14.43
CA LYS A 204 8.38 3.60 13.26
C LYS A 204 6.98 3.74 12.66
N GLY A 205 6.20 2.67 12.64
CA GLY A 205 4.78 2.71 12.28
C GLY A 205 3.94 3.47 13.29
N GLU A 206 4.18 3.23 14.60
CA GLU A 206 3.53 3.98 15.69
C GLU A 206 3.83 5.48 15.60
N GLU A 207 5.08 5.84 15.30
CA GLU A 207 5.49 7.23 15.08
C GLU A 207 4.76 7.87 13.89
N LEU A 208 4.66 7.18 12.76
CA LEU A 208 3.95 7.66 11.57
C LEU A 208 2.48 7.94 11.90
N VAL A 209 1.80 7.02 12.57
CA VAL A 209 0.40 7.20 12.98
C VAL A 209 0.25 8.38 13.95
N ARG A 210 1.18 8.56 14.88
CA ARG A 210 1.19 9.69 15.81
C ARG A 210 1.39 11.02 15.08
N ILE A 211 2.30 11.07 14.09
CA ILE A 211 2.54 12.26 13.25
C ILE A 211 1.26 12.61 12.47
N ALA A 212 0.65 11.64 11.80
CA ALA A 212 -0.58 11.87 11.04
C ALA A 212 -1.72 12.42 11.92
N LYS A 213 -1.92 11.85 13.12
CA LYS A 213 -2.91 12.34 14.09
C LYS A 213 -2.60 13.75 14.58
N ALA A 214 -1.34 14.09 14.78
CA ALA A 214 -0.92 15.41 15.25
C ALA A 214 -1.25 16.54 14.27
N VAL A 215 -1.32 16.23 12.96
CA VAL A 215 -1.75 17.17 11.91
C VAL A 215 -3.24 17.04 11.55
N GLY A 216 -4.01 16.30 12.36
CA GLY A 216 -5.46 16.20 12.22
C GLY A 216 -5.96 15.11 11.27
N ALA A 217 -5.10 14.24 10.75
CA ALA A 217 -5.52 13.14 9.89
C ALA A 217 -6.18 12.01 10.68
N GLN A 218 -7.13 11.32 10.07
CA GLN A 218 -7.60 10.03 10.54
C GLN A 218 -6.50 8.99 10.29
N ALA A 219 -6.00 8.37 11.35
CA ALA A 219 -4.93 7.39 11.21
C ALA A 219 -5.11 6.24 12.21
N GLU A 220 -4.89 5.02 11.75
CA GLU A 220 -4.92 3.81 12.56
C GLU A 220 -3.71 2.93 12.30
N GLN A 221 -3.38 2.10 13.29
CA GLN A 221 -2.37 1.05 13.17
C GLN A 221 -3.01 -0.31 13.41
N VAL A 222 -2.62 -1.27 12.59
CA VAL A 222 -2.95 -2.68 12.76
C VAL A 222 -1.68 -3.47 13.02
N THR A 223 -1.56 -4.06 14.20
CA THR A 223 -0.40 -4.86 14.59
C THR A 223 -0.70 -6.35 14.45
N TYR A 224 0.24 -7.10 13.88
CA TYR A 224 0.15 -8.54 13.69
C TYR A 224 1.07 -9.26 14.68
N PRO A 225 0.54 -9.88 15.75
CA PRO A 225 1.32 -10.53 16.79
C PRO A 225 2.25 -11.61 16.23
N GLY A 226 3.54 -11.56 16.62
CA GLY A 226 4.56 -12.53 16.26
C GLY A 226 4.93 -12.55 14.77
N ARG A 227 4.47 -11.60 13.97
CA ARG A 227 4.84 -11.48 12.54
C ARG A 227 6.07 -10.61 12.36
N GLU A 228 6.92 -11.05 11.44
CA GLU A 228 8.15 -10.35 11.04
C GLU A 228 7.92 -9.46 9.81
N HIS A 229 8.97 -8.79 9.36
CA HIS A 229 8.96 -7.94 8.16
C HIS A 229 8.54 -8.71 6.90
N GLY A 230 7.58 -8.20 6.15
CA GLY A 230 7.10 -8.82 4.91
C GLY A 230 6.28 -10.09 5.13
N PHE A 231 5.63 -10.25 6.30
CA PHE A 231 4.80 -11.42 6.63
C PHE A 231 3.72 -11.70 5.59
N ASP A 232 3.17 -10.66 5.00
CA ASP A 232 2.11 -10.69 3.99
C ASP A 232 2.60 -11.11 2.59
N PHE A 233 3.93 -11.29 2.42
CA PHE A 233 4.53 -11.84 1.19
C PHE A 233 4.48 -13.36 1.15
N SER A 234 4.04 -14.01 2.21
CA SER A 234 3.80 -15.43 2.28
C SER A 234 2.44 -15.79 1.66
N ASP A 235 2.41 -16.82 0.82
CA ASP A 235 1.16 -17.37 0.28
C ASP A 235 0.43 -18.26 1.30
N THR A 236 1.11 -18.65 2.37
CA THR A 236 0.61 -19.59 3.38
C THR A 236 0.35 -18.96 4.75
N ASP A 237 0.80 -17.74 5.01
CA ASP A 237 0.49 -17.06 6.27
C ASP A 237 -1.00 -16.65 6.29
N PRO A 238 -1.77 -17.07 7.29
CA PRO A 238 -3.19 -16.73 7.38
C PRO A 238 -3.45 -15.22 7.52
N MET A 239 -2.45 -14.45 8.00
CA MET A 239 -2.58 -13.00 8.16
C MET A 239 -2.45 -12.24 6.83
N THR A 240 -1.90 -12.87 5.79
CA THR A 240 -1.80 -12.28 4.45
C THR A 240 -3.17 -11.86 3.91
N ALA A 241 -4.16 -12.74 3.99
CA ALA A 241 -5.51 -12.44 3.51
C ALA A 241 -6.19 -11.33 4.33
N ASP A 242 -5.98 -11.29 5.65
CA ASP A 242 -6.49 -10.21 6.51
C ASP A 242 -5.83 -8.87 6.15
N ALA A 243 -4.51 -8.83 5.97
CA ALA A 243 -3.77 -7.61 5.60
C ALA A 243 -4.26 -7.04 4.25
N VAL A 244 -4.37 -7.89 3.21
CA VAL A 244 -4.92 -7.50 1.91
C VAL A 244 -6.34 -6.97 2.05
N GLY A 245 -7.21 -7.68 2.78
CA GLY A 245 -8.59 -7.27 2.99
C GLY A 245 -8.73 -5.94 3.74
N ARG A 246 -7.85 -5.65 4.71
CA ARG A 246 -7.83 -4.34 5.40
C ARG A 246 -7.43 -3.20 4.48
N VAL A 247 -6.38 -3.39 3.69
CA VAL A 247 -5.92 -2.40 2.71
C VAL A 247 -7.03 -2.10 1.68
N VAL A 248 -7.69 -3.15 1.17
CA VAL A 248 -8.80 -2.97 0.22
C VAL A 248 -9.94 -2.17 0.84
N ARG A 249 -10.46 -2.59 2.01
CA ARG A 249 -11.55 -1.88 2.70
C ARG A 249 -11.19 -0.43 3.03
N PHE A 250 -9.95 -0.18 3.42
CA PHE A 250 -9.48 1.17 3.69
C PHE A 250 -9.55 2.06 2.44
N PHE A 251 -9.06 1.58 1.30
CA PHE A 251 -9.14 2.34 0.05
C PHE A 251 -10.57 2.44 -0.49
N GLU A 252 -11.41 1.41 -0.35
CA GLU A 252 -12.83 1.50 -0.70
C GLU A 252 -13.51 2.63 0.08
N ALA A 253 -13.30 2.71 1.39
CA ALA A 253 -13.90 3.72 2.24
C ALA A 253 -13.44 5.15 1.90
N ASN A 254 -12.19 5.33 1.47
CA ASN A 254 -11.62 6.65 1.23
C ASN A 254 -11.64 7.08 -0.24
N LEU A 255 -11.67 6.14 -1.19
CA LEU A 255 -11.59 6.45 -2.62
C LEU A 255 -12.91 6.21 -3.38
N LEU A 256 -13.79 5.32 -2.88
CA LEU A 256 -15.05 4.99 -3.56
C LEU A 256 -16.29 5.63 -2.91
N ALA A 257 -16.20 6.02 -1.63
CA ALA A 257 -17.31 6.74 -0.98
C ALA A 257 -17.56 8.08 -1.67
N MET A 258 -18.83 8.31 -2.04
CA MET A 258 -19.30 9.58 -2.62
C MET A 258 -19.52 10.62 -1.53
#